data_cc9403a39f920a9bb9d08b18bb3b737d
#
_entry.id   cc9403a39f920a9bb9d08b18bb3b737d
#
_cell.length_a   1.000
_cell.length_b   1.000
_cell.length_c   1.000
_cell.angle_alpha   90.00
_cell.angle_beta   90.00
_cell.angle_gamma   90.00
#
_symmetry.space_group_name_H-M   'P 1'
#
loop_
_entity.id
_entity.type
_entity.pdbx_description
1 polymer ?
#
loop_
_entity_poly.entity_id
_entity_poly.type
_entity_poly.pdbx_seq_one_letter_code
_entity_poly.pdbx_strand_id
1 'polypeptide(L)'
;MTTLITGASGAIGRAVARSFRDDDLILQAHTQAETLRAFVASEGLTAEVVTCDLDDEAGLEAWLDTLGQVDRIVHVAGNHAYGLLVDQSLLELDRLYRIHVRSMVQLVQHVVGQKPYDQPLDIVVVSSVWGEVGAAGEVLYSTVKAAQLGFVKAFAREAGPFHVRINAVTPGWIDTPMNDTVEETKQTAREEIPLGRLGGPEDVAETIRFLCSPAAAYMTGAVLRIDGGWV
;
A
#
# COMPACT_ATOMS: atom_id res chain seq x y z
N MET A 1 -17.77 -7.56 4.81
CA MET A 1 -17.06 -7.31 3.54
C MET A 1 -15.70 -7.98 3.62
N THR A 2 -15.14 -8.41 2.48
CA THR A 2 -13.80 -9.02 2.45
C THR A 2 -12.77 -7.98 2.03
N THR A 3 -11.82 -7.66 2.92
CA THR A 3 -10.75 -6.69 2.67
C THR A 3 -9.39 -7.38 2.58
N LEU A 4 -8.75 -7.28 1.42
CA LEU A 4 -7.42 -7.80 1.17
C LEU A 4 -6.38 -6.71 1.38
N ILE A 5 -5.37 -6.99 2.21
CA ILE A 5 -4.28 -6.07 2.55
C ILE A 5 -2.95 -6.74 2.23
N THR A 6 -2.19 -6.20 1.26
CA THR A 6 -0.82 -6.64 1.01
C THR A 6 0.16 -5.89 1.92
N GLY A 7 1.28 -6.52 2.28
CA GLY A 7 2.25 -5.92 3.21
C GLY A 7 1.68 -5.72 4.62
N ALA A 8 0.73 -6.55 5.02
CA ALA A 8 -0.01 -6.43 6.27
C ALA A 8 0.86 -6.58 7.54
N SER A 9 2.06 -7.16 7.45
CA SER A 9 2.99 -7.28 8.58
C SER A 9 3.71 -5.97 8.93
N GLY A 10 3.74 -4.98 8.03
CA GLY A 10 4.31 -3.67 8.27
C GLY A 10 3.45 -2.79 9.20
N ALA A 11 4.01 -1.70 9.71
CA ALA A 11 3.32 -0.82 10.65
C ALA A 11 2.02 -0.22 10.04
N ILE A 12 2.09 0.31 8.82
CA ILE A 12 0.90 0.84 8.11
C ILE A 12 -0.10 -0.29 7.84
N GLY A 13 0.36 -1.48 7.38
CA GLY A 13 -0.53 -2.61 7.10
C GLY A 13 -1.30 -3.08 8.33
N ARG A 14 -0.66 -3.13 9.51
CA ARG A 14 -1.32 -3.45 10.79
C ARG A 14 -2.33 -2.39 11.22
N ALA A 15 -2.00 -1.10 11.05
CA ALA A 15 -2.93 -0.02 11.33
C ALA A 15 -4.16 -0.08 10.41
N VAL A 16 -3.95 -0.38 9.12
CA VAL A 16 -5.04 -0.62 8.17
C VAL A 16 -5.89 -1.82 8.60
N ALA A 17 -5.27 -2.95 8.97
CA ALA A 17 -6.03 -4.12 9.46
C ALA A 17 -6.90 -3.79 10.69
N ARG A 18 -6.39 -2.98 11.63
CA ARG A 18 -7.21 -2.49 12.77
C ARG A 18 -8.38 -1.62 12.32
N SER A 19 -8.18 -0.75 11.33
CA SER A 19 -9.23 0.16 10.86
C SER A 19 -10.37 -0.55 10.12
N PHE A 20 -10.11 -1.77 9.61
CA PHE A 20 -11.11 -2.64 8.96
C PHE A 20 -11.45 -3.88 9.80
N ARG A 21 -11.36 -3.80 11.14
CA ARG A 21 -11.54 -4.92 12.05
C ARG A 21 -12.91 -5.61 12.00
N ASP A 22 -13.91 -4.93 11.46
CA ASP A 22 -15.27 -5.45 11.30
C ASP A 22 -15.47 -6.21 9.98
N ASP A 23 -14.44 -6.28 9.13
CA ASP A 23 -14.43 -7.02 7.87
C ASP A 23 -13.78 -8.39 8.05
N ASP A 24 -14.03 -9.31 7.11
CA ASP A 24 -13.21 -10.51 6.92
C ASP A 24 -11.92 -10.09 6.22
N LEU A 25 -10.77 -10.31 6.86
CA LEU A 25 -9.49 -9.82 6.37
C LEU A 25 -8.69 -10.94 5.70
N ILE A 26 -8.10 -10.63 4.54
CA ILE A 26 -7.04 -11.43 3.93
C ILE A 26 -5.75 -10.62 4.03
N LEU A 27 -4.81 -11.09 4.85
CA LEU A 27 -3.61 -10.36 5.23
C LEU A 27 -2.36 -11.04 4.63
N GLN A 28 -1.83 -10.46 3.55
CA GLN A 28 -0.60 -10.99 2.95
C GLN A 28 0.64 -10.43 3.68
N ALA A 29 1.59 -11.34 3.94
CA ALA A 29 2.94 -11.04 4.41
C ALA A 29 3.96 -11.92 3.68
N HIS A 30 5.23 -11.52 3.65
CA HIS A 30 6.34 -12.34 3.16
C HIS A 30 7.03 -13.05 4.35
N THR A 31 8.04 -12.43 4.95
CA THR A 31 8.88 -13.07 5.98
C THR A 31 8.30 -13.01 7.40
N GLN A 32 7.36 -12.12 7.67
CA GLN A 32 6.84 -11.86 9.03
C GLN A 32 5.42 -12.42 9.24
N ALA A 33 5.06 -13.51 8.55
CA ALA A 33 3.71 -14.09 8.65
C ALA A 33 3.38 -14.58 10.08
N GLU A 34 4.31 -15.20 10.80
CA GLU A 34 4.09 -15.64 12.18
C GLU A 34 3.86 -14.47 13.15
N THR A 35 4.63 -13.39 13.00
CA THR A 35 4.44 -12.17 13.79
C THR A 35 3.08 -11.52 13.48
N LEU A 36 2.64 -11.61 12.22
CA LEU A 36 1.32 -11.13 11.82
C LEU A 36 0.20 -12.00 12.39
N ARG A 37 0.35 -13.33 12.44
CA ARG A 37 -0.63 -14.23 13.09
C ARG A 37 -0.77 -13.93 14.59
N ALA A 38 0.37 -13.70 15.28
CA ALA A 38 0.35 -13.30 16.68
C ALA A 38 -0.37 -11.95 16.89
N PHE A 39 -0.14 -10.99 15.99
CA PHE A 39 -0.85 -9.70 15.99
C PHE A 39 -2.36 -9.89 15.78
N VAL A 40 -2.79 -10.67 14.79
CA VAL A 40 -4.20 -10.97 14.52
C VAL A 40 -4.88 -11.54 15.75
N ALA A 41 -4.23 -12.52 16.41
CA ALA A 41 -4.76 -13.13 17.64
C ALA A 41 -4.85 -12.13 18.80
N SER A 42 -3.83 -11.27 18.99
CA SER A 42 -3.81 -10.27 20.07
C SER A 42 -4.87 -9.18 19.91
N GLU A 43 -5.19 -8.82 18.67
CA GLU A 43 -6.21 -7.81 18.35
C GLU A 43 -7.63 -8.39 18.23
N GLY A 44 -7.76 -9.71 18.21
CA GLY A 44 -9.06 -10.39 18.01
C GLY A 44 -9.66 -10.13 16.64
N LEU A 45 -8.81 -10.06 15.58
CA LEU A 45 -9.26 -9.82 14.22
C LEU A 45 -9.74 -11.13 13.56
N THR A 46 -10.77 -11.04 12.72
CA THR A 46 -11.17 -12.14 11.83
C THR A 46 -10.33 -12.05 10.56
N ALA A 47 -9.28 -12.87 10.45
CA ALA A 47 -8.33 -12.75 9.34
C ALA A 47 -7.71 -14.08 8.93
N GLU A 48 -7.58 -14.27 7.63
CA GLU A 48 -6.67 -15.24 7.01
C GLU A 48 -5.29 -14.58 6.80
N VAL A 49 -4.21 -15.21 7.29
CA VAL A 49 -2.84 -14.73 7.07
C VAL A 49 -2.18 -15.60 6.02
N VAL A 50 -1.88 -14.98 4.88
CA VAL A 50 -1.25 -15.62 3.73
C VAL A 50 0.24 -15.26 3.66
N THR A 51 1.08 -16.27 3.45
CA THR A 51 2.52 -16.09 3.19
C THR A 51 2.75 -16.14 1.68
N CYS A 52 3.15 -15.01 1.10
CA CYS A 52 3.45 -14.91 -0.33
C CYS A 52 4.59 -13.90 -0.54
N ASP A 53 5.60 -14.30 -1.33
CA ASP A 53 6.61 -13.37 -1.82
C ASP A 53 6.10 -12.70 -3.11
N LEU A 54 5.93 -11.38 -3.06
CA LEU A 54 5.47 -10.62 -4.22
C LEU A 54 6.56 -10.43 -5.29
N ASP A 55 7.80 -10.81 -5.00
CA ASP A 55 8.91 -10.88 -5.97
C ASP A 55 8.89 -12.21 -6.77
N ASP A 56 8.26 -13.26 -6.22
CA ASP A 56 8.07 -14.56 -6.88
C ASP A 56 6.78 -14.59 -7.69
N GLU A 57 6.91 -14.52 -9.02
CA GLU A 57 5.78 -14.48 -9.95
C GLU A 57 4.90 -15.74 -9.86
N ALA A 58 5.52 -16.92 -9.83
CA ALA A 58 4.79 -18.18 -9.80
C ALA A 58 4.07 -18.39 -8.47
N GLY A 59 4.73 -18.03 -7.36
CA GLY A 59 4.12 -18.06 -6.03
C GLY A 59 2.95 -17.08 -5.89
N LEU A 60 3.08 -15.89 -6.48
CA LEU A 60 1.99 -14.91 -6.52
C LEU A 60 0.81 -15.43 -7.35
N GLU A 61 1.03 -15.96 -8.55
CA GLU A 61 -0.03 -16.51 -9.41
C GLU A 61 -0.77 -17.65 -8.70
N ALA A 62 -0.03 -18.60 -8.11
CA ALA A 62 -0.61 -19.70 -7.36
C ALA A 62 -1.46 -19.24 -6.17
N TRP A 63 -1.05 -18.18 -5.48
CA TRP A 63 -1.87 -17.59 -4.41
C TRP A 63 -3.12 -16.91 -4.97
N LEU A 64 -2.99 -16.10 -6.01
CA LEU A 64 -4.12 -15.40 -6.62
C LEU A 64 -5.21 -16.39 -7.06
N ASP A 65 -4.86 -17.55 -7.60
CA ASP A 65 -5.80 -18.60 -8.01
C ASP A 65 -6.61 -19.19 -6.84
N THR A 66 -6.16 -18.99 -5.60
CA THR A 66 -6.89 -19.41 -4.40
C THR A 66 -7.80 -18.32 -3.83
N LEU A 67 -7.71 -17.08 -4.34
CA LEU A 67 -8.50 -15.97 -3.81
C LEU A 67 -9.99 -16.17 -4.11
N GLY A 68 -10.79 -16.05 -3.05
CA GLY A 68 -12.22 -15.88 -3.17
C GLY A 68 -12.60 -14.45 -3.57
N GLN A 69 -13.87 -14.14 -3.37
CA GLN A 69 -14.39 -12.81 -3.63
C GLN A 69 -13.79 -11.76 -2.70
N VAL A 70 -13.35 -10.64 -3.26
CA VAL A 70 -12.77 -9.50 -2.55
C VAL A 70 -13.58 -8.23 -2.83
N ASP A 71 -13.96 -7.50 -1.79
CA ASP A 71 -14.71 -6.24 -1.88
C ASP A 71 -13.79 -5.02 -1.81
N ARG A 72 -12.60 -5.17 -1.21
CA ARG A 72 -11.60 -4.10 -1.08
C ARG A 72 -10.19 -4.62 -1.23
N ILE A 73 -9.33 -3.85 -1.88
CA ILE A 73 -7.88 -4.07 -1.94
C ILE A 73 -7.18 -2.87 -1.34
N VAL A 74 -6.32 -3.09 -0.35
CA VAL A 74 -5.38 -2.09 0.14
C VAL A 74 -3.97 -2.59 -0.14
N HIS A 75 -3.32 -2.01 -1.16
CA HIS A 75 -1.97 -2.39 -1.55
C HIS A 75 -0.96 -1.54 -0.77
N VAL A 76 -0.42 -2.10 0.32
CA VAL A 76 0.57 -1.45 1.21
C VAL A 76 1.97 -2.01 0.97
N ALA A 77 2.06 -3.21 0.39
CA ALA A 77 3.33 -3.91 0.20
C ALA A 77 4.37 -3.05 -0.52
N GLY A 78 5.57 -3.09 0.01
CA GLY A 78 6.71 -2.41 -0.58
C GLY A 78 7.93 -2.50 0.31
N ASN A 79 9.08 -2.33 -0.29
CA ASN A 79 10.37 -2.19 0.34
C ASN A 79 11.01 -0.88 -0.13
N HIS A 80 12.10 -0.52 0.50
CA HIS A 80 12.82 0.72 0.26
C HIS A 80 14.22 0.41 -0.30
N ALA A 81 14.73 1.26 -1.19
CA ALA A 81 16.11 1.23 -1.66
C ALA A 81 16.68 2.64 -1.58
N TYR A 82 17.78 2.79 -0.90
CA TYR A 82 18.49 4.05 -0.71
C TYR A 82 19.91 3.95 -1.27
N GLY A 83 20.37 5.01 -1.93
CA GLY A 83 21.70 5.15 -2.48
C GLY A 83 21.73 6.03 -3.72
N LEU A 84 22.92 6.52 -4.10
CA LEU A 84 23.07 7.29 -5.34
C LEU A 84 22.78 6.41 -6.55
N LEU A 85 22.14 6.97 -7.56
CA LEU A 85 21.73 6.22 -8.77
C LEU A 85 22.91 5.48 -9.42
N VAL A 86 24.09 6.09 -9.43
CA VAL A 86 25.31 5.51 -10.03
C VAL A 86 25.81 4.24 -9.31
N ASP A 87 25.42 4.06 -8.05
CA ASP A 87 25.80 2.92 -7.22
C ASP A 87 24.70 1.84 -7.13
N GLN A 88 23.50 2.13 -7.70
CA GLN A 88 22.37 1.21 -7.68
C GLN A 88 22.47 0.18 -8.82
N SER A 89 22.08 -1.06 -8.55
CA SER A 89 22.01 -2.10 -9.58
C SER A 89 20.66 -2.11 -10.29
N LEU A 90 20.65 -2.51 -11.57
CA LEU A 90 19.40 -2.74 -12.29
C LEU A 90 18.60 -3.93 -11.72
N LEU A 91 19.27 -4.87 -11.06
CA LEU A 91 18.58 -5.96 -10.35
C LEU A 91 17.72 -5.44 -9.20
N GLU A 92 18.17 -4.39 -8.51
CA GLU A 92 17.36 -3.75 -7.45
C GLU A 92 16.16 -3.01 -8.06
N LEU A 93 16.33 -2.34 -9.20
CA LEU A 93 15.19 -1.75 -9.93
C LEU A 93 14.17 -2.81 -10.33
N ASP A 94 14.62 -3.93 -10.90
CA ASP A 94 13.75 -5.03 -11.31
C ASP A 94 12.99 -5.61 -10.11
N ARG A 95 13.66 -5.78 -8.98
CA ARG A 95 13.04 -6.25 -7.74
C ARG A 95 11.99 -5.27 -7.21
N LEU A 96 12.34 -3.99 -7.11
CA LEU A 96 11.38 -2.95 -6.71
C LEU A 96 10.17 -2.91 -7.64
N TYR A 97 10.41 -3.00 -8.96
CA TYR A 97 9.33 -3.01 -9.94
C TYR A 97 8.40 -4.22 -9.77
N ARG A 98 8.96 -5.43 -9.57
CA ARG A 98 8.14 -6.64 -9.33
C ARG A 98 7.29 -6.51 -8.08
N ILE A 99 7.87 -6.05 -6.97
CA ILE A 99 7.17 -5.94 -5.68
C ILE A 99 6.14 -4.81 -5.68
N HIS A 100 6.47 -3.62 -6.21
CA HIS A 100 5.62 -2.44 -6.07
C HIS A 100 4.60 -2.28 -7.20
N VAL A 101 4.98 -2.66 -8.42
CA VAL A 101 4.19 -2.36 -9.63
C VAL A 101 3.57 -3.63 -10.20
N ARG A 102 4.39 -4.62 -10.55
CA ARG A 102 3.92 -5.82 -11.21
C ARG A 102 2.93 -6.62 -10.35
N SER A 103 3.28 -6.84 -9.09
CA SER A 103 2.40 -7.58 -8.16
C SER A 103 1.07 -6.87 -7.94
N MET A 104 1.08 -5.54 -7.84
CA MET A 104 -0.12 -4.72 -7.76
C MET A 104 -1.01 -4.90 -9.01
N VAL A 105 -0.39 -4.82 -10.20
CA VAL A 105 -1.12 -4.98 -11.46
C VAL A 105 -1.72 -6.38 -11.56
N GLN A 106 -0.95 -7.44 -11.28
CA GLN A 106 -1.44 -8.83 -11.32
C GLN A 106 -2.60 -9.04 -10.34
N LEU A 107 -2.49 -8.56 -9.10
CA LEU A 107 -3.55 -8.64 -8.10
C LEU A 107 -4.83 -7.94 -8.58
N VAL A 108 -4.71 -6.71 -9.08
CA VAL A 108 -5.87 -5.94 -9.57
C VAL A 108 -6.49 -6.62 -10.79
N GLN A 109 -5.69 -7.08 -11.76
CA GLN A 109 -6.17 -7.79 -12.94
C GLN A 109 -6.95 -9.06 -12.56
N HIS A 110 -6.40 -9.85 -11.62
CA HIS A 110 -7.02 -11.09 -11.16
C HIS A 110 -8.38 -10.81 -10.49
N VAL A 111 -8.42 -9.93 -9.49
CA VAL A 111 -9.65 -9.62 -8.73
C VAL A 111 -10.71 -8.98 -9.63
N VAL A 112 -10.33 -8.02 -10.46
CA VAL A 112 -11.27 -7.34 -11.38
C VAL A 112 -11.78 -8.30 -12.46
N GLY A 113 -10.93 -9.21 -12.95
CA GLY A 113 -11.32 -10.21 -13.94
C GLY A 113 -12.32 -11.26 -13.45
N GLN A 114 -12.37 -11.50 -12.15
CA GLN A 114 -13.25 -12.50 -11.54
C GLN A 114 -14.49 -11.91 -10.86
N LYS A 115 -14.49 -10.59 -10.56
CA LYS A 115 -15.63 -10.00 -9.85
C LYS A 115 -16.89 -9.96 -10.73
N PRO A 116 -18.09 -10.16 -10.16
CA PRO A 116 -19.35 -9.88 -10.85
C PRO A 116 -19.43 -8.42 -11.31
N TYR A 117 -20.08 -8.19 -12.46
CA TYR A 117 -20.12 -6.87 -13.09
C TYR A 117 -20.71 -5.78 -12.18
N ASP A 118 -21.78 -6.09 -11.49
CA ASP A 118 -22.57 -5.17 -10.63
C ASP A 118 -22.02 -5.05 -9.21
N GLN A 119 -20.98 -5.82 -8.85
CA GLN A 119 -20.39 -5.74 -7.53
C GLN A 119 -19.38 -4.61 -7.45
N PRO A 120 -19.48 -3.68 -6.46
CA PRO A 120 -18.50 -2.64 -6.25
C PRO A 120 -17.18 -3.22 -5.73
N LEU A 121 -16.07 -2.58 -6.12
CA LEU A 121 -14.73 -2.86 -5.63
C LEU A 121 -14.00 -1.56 -5.33
N ASP A 122 -13.47 -1.42 -4.12
CA ASP A 122 -12.63 -0.30 -3.72
C ASP A 122 -11.17 -0.71 -3.68
N ILE A 123 -10.30 0.07 -4.33
CA ILE A 123 -8.86 -0.16 -4.35
C ILE A 123 -8.15 1.08 -3.82
N VAL A 124 -7.27 0.91 -2.84
CA VAL A 124 -6.38 1.98 -2.38
C VAL A 124 -4.93 1.51 -2.45
N VAL A 125 -4.11 2.33 -3.09
CA VAL A 125 -2.67 2.08 -3.25
C VAL A 125 -1.89 3.02 -2.35
N VAL A 126 -1.01 2.47 -1.52
CA VAL A 126 -0.09 3.25 -0.69
C VAL A 126 1.19 3.51 -1.49
N SER A 127 1.26 4.71 -2.08
CA SER A 127 2.45 5.17 -2.78
C SER A 127 3.40 5.91 -1.80
N SER A 128 3.88 7.09 -2.14
CA SER A 128 4.76 7.94 -1.33
C SER A 128 4.74 9.36 -1.88
N VAL A 129 5.03 10.37 -1.06
CA VAL A 129 5.36 11.72 -1.55
C VAL A 129 6.50 11.70 -2.55
N TRP A 130 7.46 10.78 -2.41
CA TRP A 130 8.54 10.60 -3.39
C TRP A 130 8.07 10.11 -4.75
N GLY A 131 6.91 9.51 -4.85
CA GLY A 131 6.26 9.22 -6.14
C GLY A 131 5.68 10.47 -6.82
N GLU A 132 5.46 11.56 -6.06
CA GLU A 132 4.98 12.83 -6.60
C GLU A 132 6.11 13.78 -6.96
N VAL A 133 7.10 13.95 -6.07
CA VAL A 133 8.14 14.98 -6.19
C VAL A 133 9.55 14.42 -6.41
N GLY A 134 9.76 13.12 -6.13
CA GLY A 134 11.08 12.49 -6.18
C GLY A 134 11.97 12.86 -5.00
N ALA A 135 13.01 12.05 -4.74
CA ALA A 135 14.00 12.31 -3.70
C ALA A 135 15.41 11.96 -4.15
N ALA A 136 16.39 12.77 -3.76
CA ALA A 136 17.80 12.45 -3.92
C ALA A 136 18.15 11.21 -3.06
N GLY A 137 18.94 10.29 -3.63
CA GLY A 137 19.26 9.01 -2.96
C GLY A 137 18.16 7.96 -3.03
N GLU A 138 16.98 8.27 -3.58
CA GLU A 138 15.83 7.36 -3.68
C GLU A 138 15.24 7.30 -5.09
N VAL A 139 16.09 7.44 -6.12
CA VAL A 139 15.64 7.56 -7.52
C VAL A 139 14.85 6.32 -7.95
N LEU A 140 15.33 5.11 -7.63
CA LEU A 140 14.64 3.87 -8.02
C LEU A 140 13.30 3.71 -7.29
N TYR A 141 13.29 4.02 -5.98
CA TYR A 141 12.07 3.99 -5.18
C TYR A 141 11.04 5.02 -5.68
N SER A 142 11.47 6.26 -5.90
CA SER A 142 10.62 7.32 -6.47
C SER A 142 10.02 6.91 -7.81
N THR A 143 10.81 6.23 -8.66
CA THR A 143 10.36 5.74 -9.97
C THR A 143 9.21 4.75 -9.84
N VAL A 144 9.33 3.73 -8.99
CA VAL A 144 8.26 2.73 -8.84
C VAL A 144 7.04 3.29 -8.12
N LYS A 145 7.22 4.23 -7.19
CA LYS A 145 6.12 4.94 -6.53
C LYS A 145 5.37 5.86 -7.49
N ALA A 146 6.06 6.55 -8.40
CA ALA A 146 5.43 7.32 -9.48
C ALA A 146 4.67 6.41 -10.46
N ALA A 147 5.20 5.22 -10.77
CA ALA A 147 4.51 4.25 -11.62
C ALA A 147 3.17 3.79 -11.01
N GLN A 148 3.10 3.59 -9.69
CA GLN A 148 1.83 3.30 -9.00
C GLN A 148 0.81 4.43 -9.19
N LEU A 149 1.23 5.71 -9.09
CA LEU A 149 0.33 6.85 -9.29
C LEU A 149 -0.16 6.94 -10.74
N GLY A 150 0.70 6.63 -11.71
CA GLY A 150 0.33 6.53 -13.13
C GLY A 150 -0.75 5.47 -13.36
N PHE A 151 -0.57 4.27 -12.77
CA PHE A 151 -1.53 3.18 -12.84
C PHE A 151 -2.88 3.60 -12.24
N VAL A 152 -2.90 4.17 -11.04
CA VAL A 152 -4.13 4.62 -10.35
C VAL A 152 -4.92 5.60 -11.23
N LYS A 153 -4.26 6.61 -11.78
CA LYS A 153 -4.90 7.63 -12.62
C LYS A 153 -5.46 7.07 -13.93
N ALA A 154 -4.74 6.14 -14.56
CA ALA A 154 -5.16 5.52 -15.81
C ALA A 154 -6.30 4.53 -15.58
N PHE A 155 -6.14 3.63 -14.62
CA PHE A 155 -7.10 2.58 -14.33
C PHE A 155 -8.42 3.12 -13.78
N ALA A 156 -8.42 4.21 -13.02
CA ALA A 156 -9.64 4.88 -12.56
C ALA A 156 -10.57 5.29 -13.71
N ARG A 157 -10.02 5.68 -14.88
CA ARG A 157 -10.80 6.06 -16.07
C ARG A 157 -11.37 4.85 -16.79
N GLU A 158 -10.66 3.73 -16.75
CA GLU A 158 -11.07 2.47 -17.39
C GLU A 158 -12.10 1.73 -16.53
N ALA A 159 -11.89 1.69 -15.22
CA ALA A 159 -12.60 0.83 -14.30
C ALA A 159 -13.94 1.38 -13.78
N GLY A 160 -14.17 2.69 -13.88
CA GLY A 160 -15.39 3.35 -13.40
C GLY A 160 -16.68 2.71 -13.89
N PRO A 161 -16.85 2.39 -15.19
CA PRO A 161 -18.05 1.70 -15.72
C PRO A 161 -18.30 0.32 -15.10
N PHE A 162 -17.31 -0.28 -14.49
CA PHE A 162 -17.40 -1.61 -13.86
C PHE A 162 -17.59 -1.53 -12.34
N HIS A 163 -18.02 -0.39 -11.80
CA HIS A 163 -18.20 -0.15 -10.36
C HIS A 163 -16.92 -0.35 -9.54
N VAL A 164 -15.75 -0.07 -10.13
CA VAL A 164 -14.45 -0.10 -9.45
C VAL A 164 -13.98 1.33 -9.20
N ARG A 165 -13.67 1.64 -7.94
CA ARG A 165 -12.97 2.88 -7.56
C ARG A 165 -11.54 2.53 -7.18
N ILE A 166 -10.59 3.32 -7.65
CA ILE A 166 -9.20 3.20 -7.28
C ILE A 166 -8.63 4.58 -6.95
N ASN A 167 -8.00 4.68 -5.78
CA ASN A 167 -7.36 5.90 -5.30
C ASN A 167 -5.96 5.58 -4.74
N ALA A 168 -5.15 6.59 -4.55
CA ALA A 168 -3.86 6.47 -3.90
C ALA A 168 -3.75 7.37 -2.68
N VAL A 169 -2.95 6.95 -1.72
CA VAL A 169 -2.41 7.81 -0.67
C VAL A 169 -0.90 7.95 -0.86
N THR A 170 -0.37 9.14 -0.56
CA THR A 170 1.06 9.45 -0.64
C THR A 170 1.55 9.92 0.74
N PRO A 171 1.91 8.96 1.62
CA PRO A 171 2.47 9.29 2.91
C PRO A 171 3.82 10.02 2.76
N GLY A 172 4.05 10.98 3.64
CA GLY A 172 5.37 11.57 3.89
C GLY A 172 6.18 10.73 4.86
N TRP A 173 6.83 11.37 5.82
CA TRP A 173 7.59 10.66 6.84
C TRP A 173 6.68 10.08 7.91
N ILE A 174 6.47 8.78 7.86
CA ILE A 174 5.70 8.03 8.86
C ILE A 174 6.66 7.33 9.82
N ASP A 175 6.42 7.44 11.12
CA ASP A 175 7.23 6.79 12.17
C ASP A 175 6.99 5.28 12.17
N THR A 176 7.83 4.57 11.45
CA THR A 176 7.76 3.13 11.24
C THR A 176 9.17 2.54 11.26
N PRO A 177 9.32 1.23 11.49
CA PRO A 177 10.63 0.56 11.39
C PRO A 177 11.31 0.71 10.01
N MET A 178 10.58 0.97 8.94
CA MET A 178 11.15 1.24 7.61
C MET A 178 11.93 2.56 7.59
N ASN A 179 11.47 3.55 8.37
CA ASN A 179 12.07 4.89 8.50
C ASN A 179 12.83 5.04 9.82
N ASP A 180 13.18 3.91 10.48
CA ASP A 180 13.91 3.97 11.75
C ASP A 180 15.33 4.47 11.53
N THR A 181 15.63 5.59 12.16
CA THR A 181 16.91 6.28 12.06
C THR A 181 17.23 6.92 13.41
N VAL A 182 18.39 7.55 13.53
CA VAL A 182 18.79 8.20 14.78
C VAL A 182 17.84 9.35 15.14
N GLU A 183 17.61 9.57 16.43
CA GLU A 183 16.64 10.55 16.93
C GLU A 183 16.92 11.97 16.43
N GLU A 184 18.18 12.33 16.22
CA GLU A 184 18.58 13.63 15.67
C GLU A 184 17.99 13.87 14.27
N THR A 185 18.00 12.85 13.41
CA THR A 185 17.38 12.90 12.07
C THR A 185 15.86 13.03 12.17
N LYS A 186 15.24 12.29 13.09
CA LYS A 186 13.79 12.40 13.35
C LYS A 186 13.42 13.78 13.87
N GLN A 187 14.26 14.38 14.70
CA GLN A 187 14.04 15.73 15.22
C GLN A 187 14.13 16.78 14.11
N THR A 188 15.13 16.69 13.25
CA THR A 188 15.25 17.58 12.08
C THR A 188 14.00 17.47 11.18
N ALA A 189 13.53 16.26 10.92
CA ALA A 189 12.31 16.07 10.14
C ALA A 189 11.07 16.68 10.80
N ARG A 190 10.93 16.59 12.13
CA ARG A 190 9.83 17.26 12.86
C ARG A 190 9.86 18.78 12.71
N GLU A 191 11.07 19.37 12.65
CA GLU A 191 11.24 20.83 12.47
C GLU A 191 10.90 21.27 11.04
N GLU A 192 11.12 20.40 10.05
CA GLU A 192 10.76 20.65 8.65
C GLU A 192 9.26 20.46 8.37
N ILE A 193 8.59 19.57 9.10
CA ILE A 193 7.17 19.27 8.89
C ILE A 193 6.30 20.36 9.57
N PRO A 194 5.47 21.11 8.83
CA PRO A 194 4.62 22.18 9.39
C PRO A 194 3.74 21.76 10.57
N LEU A 195 3.24 20.52 10.59
CA LEU A 195 2.48 19.99 11.74
C LEU A 195 3.38 19.63 12.95
N GLY A 196 4.70 19.80 12.87
CA GLY A 196 5.63 19.63 13.99
C GLY A 196 5.79 18.19 14.49
N ARG A 197 5.34 17.20 13.74
CA ARG A 197 5.45 15.79 14.11
C ARG A 197 5.62 14.89 12.88
N LEU A 198 6.20 13.72 13.08
CA LEU A 198 6.09 12.64 12.11
C LEU A 198 4.64 12.11 12.05
N GLY A 199 4.24 11.63 10.89
CA GLY A 199 2.96 10.92 10.77
C GLY A 199 3.02 9.57 11.51
N GLY A 200 1.89 9.12 12.04
CA GLY A 200 1.73 7.76 12.54
C GLY A 200 1.12 6.85 11.47
N PRO A 201 1.27 5.52 11.61
CA PRO A 201 0.57 4.56 10.74
C PRO A 201 -0.94 4.76 10.72
N GLU A 202 -1.52 5.21 11.81
CA GLU A 202 -2.95 5.50 11.96
C GLU A 202 -3.40 6.69 11.12
N ASP A 203 -2.57 7.73 10.94
CA ASP A 203 -2.87 8.87 10.05
C ASP A 203 -3.11 8.37 8.61
N VAL A 204 -2.33 7.36 8.18
CA VAL A 204 -2.47 6.74 6.85
C VAL A 204 -3.70 5.83 6.80
N ALA A 205 -3.90 4.99 7.81
CA ALA A 205 -4.98 4.01 7.86
C ALA A 205 -6.37 4.67 7.85
N GLU A 206 -6.56 5.76 8.59
CA GLU A 206 -7.85 6.49 8.63
C GLU A 206 -8.16 7.16 7.29
N THR A 207 -7.16 7.66 6.58
CA THR A 207 -7.35 8.20 5.22
C THR A 207 -7.74 7.09 4.23
N ILE A 208 -7.13 5.90 4.34
CA ILE A 208 -7.49 4.73 3.53
C ILE A 208 -8.93 4.32 3.83
N ARG A 209 -9.31 4.25 5.10
CA ARG A 209 -10.68 3.93 5.52
C ARG A 209 -11.69 4.93 4.95
N PHE A 210 -11.38 6.23 5.00
CA PHE A 210 -12.21 7.27 4.37
C PHE A 210 -12.40 7.00 2.87
N LEU A 211 -11.34 6.71 2.13
CA LEU A 211 -11.39 6.44 0.68
C LEU A 211 -12.27 5.22 0.34
N CYS A 212 -12.34 4.22 1.23
CA CYS A 212 -13.19 3.04 1.10
C CYS A 212 -14.60 3.24 1.69
N SER A 213 -14.95 4.43 2.17
CA SER A 213 -16.24 4.70 2.78
C SER A 213 -17.25 5.30 1.80
N PRO A 214 -18.56 5.30 2.12
CA PRO A 214 -19.57 6.00 1.35
C PRO A 214 -19.32 7.52 1.22
N ALA A 215 -18.61 8.14 2.16
CA ALA A 215 -18.24 9.55 2.11
C ALA A 215 -17.32 9.88 0.91
N ALA A 216 -16.59 8.91 0.41
CA ALA A 216 -15.72 9.04 -0.77
C ALA A 216 -16.35 8.43 -2.05
N ALA A 217 -17.66 8.18 -2.09
CA ALA A 217 -18.30 7.46 -3.19
C ALA A 217 -18.11 8.12 -4.58
N TYR A 218 -17.85 9.43 -4.63
CA TYR A 218 -17.60 10.16 -5.89
C TYR A 218 -16.10 10.40 -6.14
N MET A 219 -15.22 9.66 -5.45
CA MET A 219 -13.77 9.79 -5.59
C MET A 219 -13.18 8.54 -6.26
N THR A 220 -12.55 8.72 -7.42
CA THR A 220 -11.71 7.73 -8.10
C THR A 220 -10.60 8.43 -8.86
N GLY A 221 -9.41 7.82 -8.92
CA GLY A 221 -8.21 8.41 -9.51
C GLY A 221 -7.57 9.52 -8.67
N ALA A 222 -8.05 9.76 -7.45
CA ALA A 222 -7.50 10.75 -6.55
C ALA A 222 -6.18 10.28 -5.93
N VAL A 223 -5.30 11.24 -5.66
CA VAL A 223 -4.06 11.06 -4.90
C VAL A 223 -4.16 11.97 -3.68
N LEU A 224 -4.21 11.38 -2.49
CA LEU A 224 -4.30 12.12 -1.23
C LEU A 224 -2.96 12.09 -0.51
N ARG A 225 -2.38 13.27 -0.33
CA ARG A 225 -1.12 13.43 0.38
C ARG A 225 -1.35 13.44 1.90
N ILE A 226 -0.48 12.73 2.64
CA ILE A 226 -0.54 12.58 4.09
C ILE A 226 0.88 12.80 4.62
N ASP A 227 1.31 14.06 4.69
CA ASP A 227 2.70 14.42 4.96
C ASP A 227 2.87 15.54 6.00
N GLY A 228 1.79 16.02 6.59
CA GLY A 228 1.84 17.13 7.55
C GLY A 228 2.22 18.48 6.93
N GLY A 229 2.18 18.59 5.60
CA GLY A 229 2.57 19.78 4.82
C GLY A 229 4.07 19.82 4.49
N TRP A 230 4.79 18.69 4.57
CA TRP A 230 6.24 18.60 4.41
C TRP A 230 6.72 18.96 3.00
N VAL A 231 6.03 18.51 1.93
CA VAL A 231 6.41 18.77 0.53
C VAL A 231 5.24 19.26 -0.32
#